data_3cb36b48b535d211a6c4efb6e62bbb3a
#
_entry.id   3cb36b48b535d211a6c4efb6e62bbb3a
#
_cell.length_a   1.000
_cell.length_b   1.000
_cell.length_c   1.000
_cell.angle_alpha   90.00
_cell.angle_beta   90.00
_cell.angle_gamma   90.00
#
_symmetry.space_group_name_H-M   'P 1'
#
loop_
_entity.id
_entity.type
_entity.pdbx_description
1 polymer ?
#
loop_
_entity_poly.entity_id
_entity_poly.type
_entity_poly.pdbx_seq_one_letter_code
_entity_poly.pdbx_strand_id
1 'polypeptide(L)'
;MVAVAAVAAVAAVAAAVVMAPVTHADRPEPPPLYGFYDVFIDFSKQTFNGRPTPMNPITFPVELTTQCDVNGCVARWNNEDDQARNPGAPPVYEYRWTGDRWTTSGEYPYLCDRHDPASAVKSTRSDYLIPNPDGSFFGQRTLVVEGAGCPGEGPGTHWLPFSLTPIDPPPP
;
A
#
# COMPACT_ATOMS: atom_id res chain seq x y z
N MET A 1 68.42 -51.93 -10.59
CA MET A 1 67.29 -51.36 -9.84
C MET A 1 66.80 -50.20 -10.66
N VAL A 2 65.67 -50.31 -11.32
CA VAL A 2 65.04 -49.22 -12.14
C VAL A 2 63.82 -48.74 -11.42
N ALA A 3 63.78 -47.45 -11.03
CA ALA A 3 62.63 -46.82 -10.41
C ALA A 3 61.76 -46.25 -11.52
N VAL A 4 60.47 -46.65 -11.53
CA VAL A 4 59.46 -46.12 -12.42
C VAL A 4 58.68 -45.08 -11.64
N ALA A 5 58.74 -43.82 -12.09
CA ALA A 5 57.92 -42.74 -11.56
C ALA A 5 56.61 -42.66 -12.31
N ALA A 6 55.49 -42.87 -11.61
CA ALA A 6 54.13 -42.69 -12.15
C ALA A 6 53.70 -41.22 -11.98
N VAL A 7 53.41 -40.55 -13.09
CA VAL A 7 52.84 -39.20 -13.13
C VAL A 7 51.33 -39.31 -13.14
N ALA A 8 50.64 -38.88 -12.09
CA ALA A 8 49.18 -38.78 -12.04
C ALA A 8 48.73 -37.42 -12.60
N ALA A 9 48.05 -37.42 -13.72
CA ALA A 9 47.41 -36.25 -14.29
C ALA A 9 46.05 -36.03 -13.61
N VAL A 10 45.90 -34.93 -12.86
CA VAL A 10 44.59 -34.50 -12.31
C VAL A 10 43.92 -33.63 -13.34
N ALA A 11 42.82 -34.12 -13.92
CA ALA A 11 41.96 -33.35 -14.79
C ALA A 11 40.98 -32.55 -13.96
N ALA A 12 41.16 -31.20 -13.91
CA ALA A 12 40.20 -30.28 -13.29
C ALA A 12 39.01 -30.05 -14.24
N VAL A 13 37.85 -30.56 -13.88
CA VAL A 13 36.57 -30.28 -14.59
C VAL A 13 36.03 -28.97 -14.05
N ALA A 14 36.18 -27.88 -14.82
CA ALA A 14 35.54 -26.60 -14.54
C ALA A 14 34.03 -26.69 -14.90
N ALA A 15 33.16 -26.82 -13.91
CA ALA A 15 31.72 -26.69 -14.10
C ALA A 15 31.35 -25.23 -14.33
N ALA A 16 31.07 -24.85 -15.58
CA ALA A 16 30.50 -23.53 -15.89
C ALA A 16 29.04 -23.50 -15.42
N VAL A 17 28.77 -22.80 -14.33
CA VAL A 17 27.41 -22.47 -13.89
C VAL A 17 26.86 -21.41 -14.85
N VAL A 18 26.05 -21.87 -15.81
CA VAL A 18 25.26 -20.97 -16.67
C VAL A 18 24.13 -20.38 -15.82
N MET A 19 24.32 -19.15 -15.31
CA MET A 19 23.25 -18.38 -14.72
C MET A 19 22.29 -17.99 -15.85
N ALA A 20 21.15 -18.70 -15.97
CA ALA A 20 20.06 -18.27 -16.82
C ALA A 20 19.55 -16.90 -16.31
N PRO A 21 19.36 -15.91 -17.20
CA PRO A 21 18.73 -14.65 -16.80
C PRO A 21 17.34 -14.97 -16.27
N VAL A 22 17.04 -14.54 -15.03
CA VAL A 22 15.69 -14.61 -14.47
C VAL A 22 14.84 -13.67 -15.32
N THR A 23 14.10 -14.24 -16.27
CA THR A 23 13.14 -13.48 -17.06
C THR A 23 12.00 -13.08 -16.13
N HIS A 24 11.72 -11.78 -16.03
CA HIS A 24 10.64 -11.20 -15.25
C HIS A 24 9.24 -11.53 -15.82
N ALA A 25 9.14 -12.57 -16.69
CA ALA A 25 7.96 -12.89 -17.48
C ALA A 25 6.80 -13.53 -16.71
N ASP A 26 6.94 -13.85 -15.42
CA ASP A 26 5.94 -14.62 -14.67
C ASP A 26 5.25 -13.82 -13.53
N ARG A 27 5.43 -12.51 -13.47
CA ARG A 27 4.65 -11.72 -12.52
C ARG A 27 3.33 -11.33 -13.19
N PRO A 28 2.16 -11.81 -12.70
CA PRO A 28 0.88 -11.40 -13.27
C PRO A 28 0.79 -9.87 -13.26
N GLU A 29 0.44 -9.31 -14.42
CA GLU A 29 0.23 -7.88 -14.56
C GLU A 29 -0.87 -7.45 -13.57
N PRO A 30 -0.64 -6.44 -12.72
CA PRO A 30 -1.63 -6.03 -11.76
C PRO A 30 -2.88 -5.50 -12.47
N PRO A 31 -4.07 -5.78 -11.95
CA PRO A 31 -5.27 -5.05 -12.37
C PRO A 31 -5.01 -3.55 -12.22
N PRO A 32 -5.17 -2.74 -13.28
CA PRO A 32 -4.82 -1.33 -13.23
C PRO A 32 -5.68 -0.60 -12.20
N LEU A 33 -5.04 0.02 -11.23
CA LEU A 33 -5.65 0.98 -10.32
C LEU A 33 -5.53 2.36 -10.99
N TYR A 34 -6.37 2.61 -12.00
CA TYR A 34 -6.28 3.75 -12.91
C TYR A 34 -7.67 4.28 -13.25
N GLY A 35 -7.82 5.62 -13.27
CA GLY A 35 -9.07 6.30 -13.60
C GLY A 35 -9.75 6.90 -12.37
N PHE A 36 -11.05 7.14 -12.50
CA PHE A 36 -11.87 7.75 -11.45
C PHE A 36 -12.61 6.68 -10.65
N TYR A 37 -12.65 6.87 -9.33
CA TYR A 37 -13.30 5.96 -8.39
C TYR A 37 -14.07 6.75 -7.34
N ASP A 38 -15.23 6.24 -6.93
CA ASP A 38 -15.83 6.58 -5.65
C ASP A 38 -15.16 5.78 -4.54
N VAL A 39 -14.54 6.47 -3.61
CA VAL A 39 -14.02 5.88 -2.36
C VAL A 39 -15.12 5.90 -1.32
N PHE A 40 -15.56 4.75 -0.89
CA PHE A 40 -16.46 4.60 0.24
C PHE A 40 -15.67 4.14 1.47
N ILE A 41 -15.59 4.99 2.51
CA ILE A 41 -14.98 4.63 3.79
C ILE A 41 -16.10 4.30 4.78
N ASP A 42 -16.16 3.04 5.21
CA ASP A 42 -17.19 2.55 6.12
C ASP A 42 -16.79 2.77 7.59
N PHE A 43 -16.86 4.02 8.01
CA PHE A 43 -16.62 4.38 9.40
C PHE A 43 -17.63 3.75 10.39
N SER A 44 -18.76 3.22 9.92
CA SER A 44 -19.70 2.52 10.80
C SER A 44 -19.12 1.21 11.36
N LYS A 45 -18.09 0.68 10.69
CA LYS A 45 -17.36 -0.52 11.11
C LYS A 45 -15.99 -0.22 11.71
N GLN A 46 -15.69 1.06 11.96
CA GLN A 46 -14.43 1.43 12.58
C GLN A 46 -14.28 0.83 13.96
N THR A 47 -13.04 0.41 14.26
CA THR A 47 -12.66 0.02 15.61
C THR A 47 -11.44 0.78 16.08
N PHE A 48 -11.31 0.99 17.40
CA PHE A 48 -10.09 1.47 18.06
C PHE A 48 -9.66 0.42 19.09
N ASN A 49 -8.46 -0.12 18.94
CA ASN A 49 -7.94 -1.24 19.73
C ASN A 49 -8.94 -2.43 19.80
N GLY A 50 -9.58 -2.73 18.65
CA GLY A 50 -10.57 -3.80 18.53
C GLY A 50 -11.95 -3.49 19.13
N ARG A 51 -12.16 -2.34 19.73
CA ARG A 51 -13.47 -1.90 20.23
C ARG A 51 -14.20 -1.08 19.17
N PRO A 52 -15.48 -1.32 18.91
CA PRO A 52 -16.26 -0.51 17.96
C PRO A 52 -16.29 0.96 18.34
N THR A 53 -15.97 1.81 17.36
CA THR A 53 -16.05 3.29 17.46
C THR A 53 -16.75 3.84 16.21
N PRO A 54 -18.04 3.48 15.99
CA PRO A 54 -18.71 3.77 14.74
C PRO A 54 -18.93 5.27 14.54
N MET A 55 -18.73 5.72 13.30
CA MET A 55 -19.08 7.07 12.81
C MET A 55 -19.86 6.95 11.50
N ASN A 56 -20.38 8.06 10.99
CA ASN A 56 -21.04 8.07 9.69
C ASN A 56 -20.04 7.74 8.57
N PRO A 57 -20.38 6.83 7.64
CA PRO A 57 -19.58 6.56 6.47
C PRO A 57 -19.50 7.80 5.56
N ILE A 58 -18.46 7.84 4.74
CA ILE A 58 -18.28 8.92 3.74
C ILE A 58 -18.00 8.31 2.38
N THR A 59 -18.39 9.06 1.33
CA THR A 59 -18.04 8.76 -0.06
C THR A 59 -17.51 10.03 -0.71
N PHE A 60 -16.44 9.88 -1.53
CA PHE A 60 -15.88 10.98 -2.30
C PHE A 60 -15.14 10.43 -3.53
N PRO A 61 -15.12 11.19 -4.65
CA PRO A 61 -14.42 10.78 -5.84
C PRO A 61 -12.91 10.99 -5.70
N VAL A 62 -12.14 10.14 -6.38
CA VAL A 62 -10.67 10.27 -6.51
C VAL A 62 -10.24 9.91 -7.92
N GLU A 63 -9.12 10.48 -8.34
CA GLU A 63 -8.41 10.05 -9.52
C GLU A 63 -7.13 9.31 -9.14
N LEU A 64 -6.93 8.14 -9.76
CA LEU A 64 -5.72 7.34 -9.61
C LEU A 64 -5.01 7.18 -10.95
N THR A 65 -3.68 7.19 -10.90
CA THR A 65 -2.84 6.91 -12.06
C THR A 65 -1.87 5.80 -11.72
N THR A 66 -1.68 4.85 -12.65
CA THR A 66 -0.72 3.74 -12.47
C THR A 66 0.40 3.83 -13.49
N GLN A 67 1.63 3.65 -13.02
CA GLN A 67 2.83 3.52 -13.82
C GLN A 67 3.57 2.24 -13.45
N CYS A 68 4.02 1.49 -14.47
CA CYS A 68 4.77 0.26 -14.27
C CYS A 68 6.15 0.38 -14.94
N ASP A 69 7.18 -0.13 -14.27
CA ASP A 69 8.53 -0.23 -14.79
C ASP A 69 9.18 -1.57 -14.38
N VAL A 70 10.49 -1.69 -14.58
CA VAL A 70 11.26 -2.90 -14.23
C VAL A 70 11.24 -3.22 -12.72
N ASN A 71 10.91 -2.24 -11.86
CA ASN A 71 10.82 -2.39 -10.41
C ASN A 71 9.41 -2.75 -9.94
N GLY A 72 8.42 -2.72 -10.84
CA GLY A 72 7.02 -3.02 -10.56
C GLY A 72 6.08 -1.87 -10.86
N CYS A 73 4.84 -1.99 -10.40
CA CYS A 73 3.79 -1.01 -10.63
C CYS A 73 3.53 -0.17 -9.39
N VAL A 74 3.32 1.12 -9.61
CA VAL A 74 2.96 2.11 -8.59
C VAL A 74 1.73 2.86 -9.05
N ALA A 75 0.68 2.82 -8.23
CA ALA A 75 -0.50 3.64 -8.39
C ALA A 75 -0.41 4.87 -7.47
N ARG A 76 -0.77 6.03 -8.00
CA ARG A 76 -0.75 7.32 -7.27
C ARG A 76 -2.16 7.84 -7.11
N TRP A 77 -2.48 8.20 -5.89
CA TRP A 77 -3.71 8.85 -5.50
C TRP A 77 -3.37 10.27 -5.04
N ASN A 78 -3.82 11.27 -5.76
CA ASN A 78 -3.76 12.67 -5.34
C ASN A 78 -4.61 12.90 -4.10
N ASN A 79 -4.02 13.52 -3.08
CA ASN A 79 -4.62 13.65 -1.76
C ASN A 79 -4.87 15.12 -1.36
N GLU A 80 -5.16 15.98 -2.33
CA GLU A 80 -5.32 17.42 -2.11
C GLU A 80 -6.44 17.74 -1.10
N ASP A 81 -7.55 17.02 -1.17
CA ASP A 81 -8.68 17.21 -0.26
C ASP A 81 -8.37 16.89 1.20
N ASP A 82 -7.61 15.82 1.45
CA ASP A 82 -7.19 15.46 2.80
C ASP A 82 -6.11 16.45 3.29
N GLN A 83 -5.18 16.82 2.41
CA GLN A 83 -4.14 17.80 2.73
C GLN A 83 -4.72 19.18 3.06
N ALA A 84 -5.81 19.60 2.43
CA ALA A 84 -6.51 20.84 2.77
C ALA A 84 -7.08 20.83 4.21
N ARG A 85 -7.47 19.66 4.71
CA ARG A 85 -7.98 19.46 6.07
C ARG A 85 -6.90 19.08 7.08
N ASN A 86 -5.85 18.44 6.61
CA ASN A 86 -4.72 17.93 7.38
C ASN A 86 -3.42 18.27 6.65
N PRO A 87 -2.88 19.51 6.85
CA PRO A 87 -1.71 19.99 6.09
C PRO A 87 -0.45 19.12 6.23
N GLY A 88 -0.37 18.28 7.26
CA GLY A 88 0.71 17.32 7.45
C GLY A 88 0.52 16.00 6.70
N ALA A 89 -0.66 15.75 6.11
CA ALA A 89 -0.90 14.55 5.31
C ALA A 89 -0.05 14.57 4.03
N PRO A 90 0.43 13.41 3.56
CA PRO A 90 1.14 13.33 2.28
C PRO A 90 0.28 13.87 1.13
N PRO A 91 0.85 14.65 0.20
CA PRO A 91 0.11 15.17 -0.96
C PRO A 91 -0.29 14.06 -1.96
N VAL A 92 0.42 12.95 -1.93
CA VAL A 92 0.17 11.78 -2.78
C VAL A 92 0.35 10.52 -1.97
N TYR A 93 -0.59 9.57 -2.08
CA TYR A 93 -0.39 8.20 -1.61
C TYR A 93 0.10 7.33 -2.76
N GLU A 94 1.22 6.65 -2.57
CA GLU A 94 1.74 5.68 -3.52
C GLU A 94 1.40 4.27 -3.07
N TYR A 95 0.61 3.57 -3.89
CA TYR A 95 0.29 2.15 -3.71
C TYR A 95 1.20 1.32 -4.60
N ARG A 96 1.85 0.31 -4.04
CA ARG A 96 2.72 -0.64 -4.75
C ARG A 96 2.05 -1.99 -4.88
N TRP A 97 2.14 -2.57 -6.06
CA TRP A 97 1.63 -3.92 -6.31
C TRP A 97 2.56 -4.98 -5.68
N THR A 98 1.99 -5.88 -4.87
CA THR A 98 2.72 -6.94 -4.15
C THR A 98 2.53 -8.34 -4.73
N GLY A 99 1.75 -8.46 -5.83
CA GLY A 99 1.45 -9.71 -6.51
C GLY A 99 -0.01 -10.14 -6.38
N ASP A 100 -0.69 -9.77 -5.29
CA ASP A 100 -2.10 -10.07 -5.03
C ASP A 100 -2.92 -8.83 -4.63
N ARG A 101 -2.26 -7.74 -4.25
CA ARG A 101 -2.89 -6.51 -3.76
C ARG A 101 -2.01 -5.28 -3.96
N TRP A 102 -2.64 -4.13 -3.93
CA TRP A 102 -1.96 -2.84 -3.82
C TRP A 102 -1.79 -2.49 -2.34
N THR A 103 -0.59 -2.01 -1.96
CA THR A 103 -0.29 -1.62 -0.58
C THR A 103 0.37 -0.25 -0.50
N THR A 104 0.07 0.49 0.55
CA THR A 104 0.79 1.71 0.92
C THR A 104 1.03 1.74 2.41
N SER A 105 2.10 2.40 2.84
CA SER A 105 2.38 2.68 4.24
C SER A 105 3.24 3.93 4.35
N GLY A 106 3.01 4.73 5.39
CA GLY A 106 3.78 5.93 5.65
C GLY A 106 3.31 6.69 6.88
N GLU A 107 4.05 7.74 7.22
CA GLU A 107 3.65 8.65 8.28
C GLU A 107 2.37 9.40 7.91
N TYR A 108 1.49 9.58 8.88
CA TYR A 108 0.23 10.29 8.74
C TYR A 108 -0.09 11.00 10.06
N PRO A 109 -0.22 12.32 10.09
CA PRO A 109 -0.59 13.03 11.31
C PRO A 109 -2.07 12.77 11.63
N TYR A 110 -2.32 12.12 12.77
CA TYR A 110 -3.67 11.88 13.24
C TYR A 110 -4.21 13.15 13.94
N LEU A 111 -5.33 13.67 13.44
CA LEU A 111 -6.01 14.82 14.02
C LEU A 111 -7.25 14.35 14.78
N CYS A 112 -7.32 14.63 16.08
CA CYS A 112 -8.54 14.48 16.84
C CYS A 112 -9.55 15.57 16.50
N ASP A 113 -9.09 16.81 16.46
CA ASP A 113 -9.87 17.95 15.97
C ASP A 113 -9.37 18.32 14.56
N ARG A 114 -10.21 18.08 13.55
CA ARG A 114 -9.92 18.41 12.15
C ARG A 114 -9.77 19.92 11.89
N HIS A 115 -10.18 20.75 12.83
CA HIS A 115 -10.07 22.21 12.75
C HIS A 115 -8.82 22.75 13.46
N ASP A 116 -8.11 21.90 14.20
CA ASP A 116 -6.88 22.28 14.92
C ASP A 116 -5.70 21.43 14.47
N PRO A 117 -4.90 21.91 13.50
CA PRO A 117 -3.68 21.21 13.07
C PRO A 117 -2.64 21.03 14.19
N ALA A 118 -2.70 21.83 15.27
CA ALA A 118 -1.81 21.68 16.42
C ALA A 118 -2.17 20.45 17.27
N SER A 119 -3.37 19.88 17.10
CA SER A 119 -3.79 18.62 17.73
C SER A 119 -3.18 17.38 17.10
N ALA A 120 -2.34 17.55 16.06
CA ALA A 120 -1.74 16.43 15.32
C ALA A 120 -0.85 15.55 16.20
N VAL A 121 -1.13 14.26 16.18
CA VAL A 121 -0.33 13.23 16.85
C VAL A 121 0.32 12.34 15.78
N LYS A 122 1.58 11.97 16.02
CA LYS A 122 2.30 11.07 15.11
C LYS A 122 1.57 9.74 14.99
N SER A 123 1.39 9.30 13.76
CA SER A 123 0.83 8.00 13.46
C SER A 123 1.40 7.41 12.17
N THR A 124 1.25 6.11 12.00
CA THR A 124 1.57 5.39 10.78
C THR A 124 0.28 4.86 10.16
N ARG A 125 0.03 5.25 8.93
CA ARG A 125 -1.06 4.72 8.11
C ARG A 125 -0.54 3.58 7.24
N SER A 126 -1.32 2.51 7.15
CA SER A 126 -1.10 1.39 6.22
C SER A 126 -2.42 1.00 5.60
N ASP A 127 -2.47 0.97 4.27
CA ASP A 127 -3.65 0.55 3.52
C ASP A 127 -3.29 -0.63 2.61
N TYR A 128 -4.28 -1.49 2.34
CA TYR A 128 -4.22 -2.38 1.19
C TYR A 128 -5.53 -2.34 0.39
N LEU A 129 -5.44 -2.70 -0.90
CA LEU A 129 -6.56 -2.80 -1.84
C LEU A 129 -6.45 -4.12 -2.60
N ILE A 130 -7.48 -4.93 -2.53
CA ILE A 130 -7.61 -6.21 -3.26
C ILE A 130 -8.57 -5.98 -4.42
N PRO A 131 -8.17 -6.30 -5.67
CA PRO A 131 -9.03 -6.16 -6.82
C PRO A 131 -10.16 -7.18 -6.81
N ASN A 132 -11.35 -6.74 -7.24
CA ASN A 132 -12.48 -7.59 -7.56
C ASN A 132 -12.61 -7.78 -9.07
N PRO A 133 -13.29 -8.86 -9.53
CA PRO A 133 -13.47 -9.12 -10.96
C PRO A 133 -14.25 -8.05 -11.72
N ASP A 134 -15.05 -7.21 -11.05
CA ASP A 134 -15.84 -6.13 -11.61
C ASP A 134 -15.06 -4.80 -11.75
N GLY A 135 -13.75 -4.80 -11.45
CA GLY A 135 -12.91 -3.62 -11.50
C GLY A 135 -12.97 -2.74 -10.24
N SER A 136 -13.82 -3.09 -9.28
CA SER A 136 -13.80 -2.46 -7.96
C SER A 136 -12.66 -3.01 -7.09
N PHE A 137 -12.41 -2.35 -5.96
CA PHE A 137 -11.42 -2.80 -4.99
C PHE A 137 -12.03 -2.80 -3.59
N PHE A 138 -11.72 -3.83 -2.82
CA PHE A 138 -11.96 -3.86 -1.39
C PHE A 138 -10.66 -3.56 -0.66
N GLY A 139 -10.71 -2.74 0.37
CA GLY A 139 -9.54 -2.34 1.12
C GLY A 139 -9.75 -2.27 2.61
N GLN A 140 -8.63 -2.18 3.29
CA GLN A 140 -8.57 -1.94 4.72
C GLN A 140 -7.50 -0.90 5.01
N ARG A 141 -7.83 0.02 5.89
CA ARG A 141 -6.91 0.99 6.47
C ARG A 141 -6.64 0.64 7.91
N THR A 142 -5.37 0.69 8.27
CA THR A 142 -4.90 0.63 9.64
C THR A 142 -4.14 1.92 9.95
N LEU A 143 -4.46 2.57 11.07
CA LEU A 143 -3.77 3.76 11.53
C LEU A 143 -3.29 3.52 12.96
N VAL A 144 -1.96 3.42 13.11
CA VAL A 144 -1.30 3.24 14.42
C VAL A 144 -0.93 4.59 14.97
N VAL A 145 -1.59 5.01 16.04
CA VAL A 145 -1.38 6.31 16.72
C VAL A 145 -0.42 6.11 17.88
N GLU A 146 0.69 6.87 17.91
CA GLU A 146 1.79 6.67 18.87
C GLU A 146 1.56 7.37 20.22
N GLY A 147 0.62 8.31 20.29
CA GLY A 147 0.32 9.10 21.49
C GLY A 147 -1.15 9.17 21.86
N ALA A 148 -1.49 10.00 22.82
CA ALA A 148 -2.89 10.35 23.13
C ALA A 148 -3.42 11.24 22.00
N GLY A 149 -4.14 10.66 21.04
CA GLY A 149 -4.68 11.38 19.89
C GLY A 149 -5.88 12.26 20.26
N CYS A 150 -6.82 11.71 21.02
CA CYS A 150 -8.03 12.40 21.44
C CYS A 150 -8.19 12.37 22.96
N PRO A 151 -8.96 13.30 23.55
CA PRO A 151 -9.27 13.27 24.97
C PRO A 151 -9.86 11.91 25.37
N GLY A 152 -9.19 11.20 26.30
CA GLY A 152 -9.59 9.87 26.75
C GLY A 152 -9.08 8.71 25.88
N GLU A 153 -8.41 8.97 24.76
CA GLU A 153 -7.72 7.98 23.95
C GLU A 153 -6.22 7.99 24.28
N GLY A 154 -5.66 6.81 24.54
CA GLY A 154 -4.21 6.59 24.58
C GLY A 154 -3.68 6.20 23.19
N PRO A 155 -2.41 5.79 23.11
CA PRO A 155 -1.87 5.19 21.88
C PRO A 155 -2.68 3.95 21.50
N GLY A 156 -2.84 3.73 20.18
CA GLY A 156 -3.68 2.62 19.74
C GLY A 156 -3.77 2.49 18.23
N THR A 157 -4.62 1.59 17.80
CA THR A 157 -4.79 1.26 16.40
C THR A 157 -6.25 1.43 15.99
N HIS A 158 -6.48 2.32 15.02
CA HIS A 158 -7.73 2.37 14.29
C HIS A 158 -7.68 1.34 13.15
N TRP A 159 -8.79 0.67 12.95
CA TRP A 159 -9.02 -0.21 11.81
C TRP A 159 -10.33 0.18 11.14
N LEU A 160 -10.33 0.29 9.80
CA LEU A 160 -11.53 0.63 9.04
C LEU A 160 -11.48 0.01 7.64
N PRO A 161 -12.59 -0.57 7.16
CA PRO A 161 -12.72 -1.02 5.79
C PRO A 161 -13.08 0.14 4.87
N PHE A 162 -12.66 0.03 3.61
CA PHE A 162 -13.06 0.93 2.55
C PHE A 162 -13.13 0.20 1.21
N SER A 163 -13.76 0.81 0.23
CA SER A 163 -13.84 0.27 -1.14
C SER A 163 -13.68 1.39 -2.16
N LEU A 164 -13.23 0.99 -3.36
CA LEU A 164 -13.18 1.85 -4.52
C LEU A 164 -14.09 1.24 -5.59
N THR A 165 -15.03 2.03 -6.09
CA THR A 165 -15.92 1.64 -7.18
C THR A 165 -15.62 2.52 -8.40
N PRO A 166 -15.34 1.94 -9.60
CA PRO A 166 -15.08 2.74 -10.79
C PRO A 166 -16.23 3.69 -11.11
N ILE A 167 -15.92 4.91 -11.53
CA ILE A 167 -16.86 5.89 -12.04
C ILE A 167 -16.69 5.99 -13.56
N ASP A 168 -17.76 5.75 -14.32
CA ASP A 168 -17.79 5.95 -15.76
C ASP A 168 -19.13 6.61 -16.14
N PRO A 169 -19.13 7.81 -16.73
CA PRO A 169 -18.01 8.67 -17.08
C PRO A 169 -17.35 9.35 -15.85
N PRO A 170 -16.15 9.95 -16.01
CA PRO A 170 -15.53 10.71 -14.93
C PRO A 170 -16.42 11.87 -14.47
N PRO A 171 -16.31 12.32 -13.22
CA PRO A 171 -17.07 13.45 -12.70
C PRO A 171 -16.78 14.73 -13.51
N PRO A 172 -17.77 15.62 -13.65
CA PRO A 172 -17.65 16.86 -14.40
C PRO A 172 -16.65 17.84 -13.78
#